data_1989dd7a2a93317a3dbd3d7410f65642
#
_entry.id   1989dd7a2a93317a3dbd3d7410f65642
#
_cell.length_a   1.000
_cell.length_b   1.000
_cell.length_c   1.000
_cell.angle_alpha   90.00
_cell.angle_beta   90.00
_cell.angle_gamma   90.00
#
_symmetry.space_group_name_H-M   'P 1'
#
loop_
_entity.id
_entity.type
_entity.pdbx_description
1 polymer ?
#
loop_
_entity_poly.entity_id
_entity_poly.type
_entity_poly.pdbx_seq_one_letter_code
_entity_poly.pdbx_strand_id
1 'polypeptide(L)'
;MKSLSLSVIFLQPMTQATLLVIEGKRADHPAFAAALRRKGFEVELVTSGSQAFARLEGKFDPDVVVVDAASLRTSGKRICQSLREKTENLPILLILDPGQKAGKTSANVALSLPFTIQKLVNRIHHLLPGDVKNSIHAGLIRLDVENHTVRCFGKQSRLTPRLMSLLKILLDHRGEVIERKSLFSQVWETDYTDDTRTLDVHVSWLRHAIEADPKNPKLLKTVRGVGYRLDV
;
A
#
# COMPACT_ATOMS: atom_id res chain seq x y z
N MET A 1 -35.85 21.27 25.61
CA MET A 1 -35.05 20.04 25.71
C MET A 1 -34.58 19.69 24.31
N LYS A 2 -33.35 20.02 23.98
CA LYS A 2 -32.74 19.70 22.67
C LYS A 2 -31.91 18.42 22.85
N SER A 3 -32.33 17.37 22.14
CA SER A 3 -31.63 16.09 22.09
C SER A 3 -30.34 16.26 21.34
N LEU A 4 -29.22 16.09 22.02
CA LEU A 4 -27.86 15.96 21.41
C LEU A 4 -27.77 14.56 20.81
N SER A 5 -27.85 14.47 19.50
CA SER A 5 -27.53 13.26 18.77
C SER A 5 -26.00 13.06 18.84
N LEU A 6 -25.55 12.07 19.63
CA LEU A 6 -24.18 11.60 19.58
C LEU A 6 -23.98 10.90 18.24
N SER A 7 -23.32 11.59 17.32
CA SER A 7 -22.76 10.95 16.13
C SER A 7 -21.67 9.97 16.60
N VAL A 8 -21.98 8.69 16.55
CA VAL A 8 -21.01 7.61 16.72
C VAL A 8 -20.05 7.74 15.55
N ILE A 9 -18.88 8.28 15.82
CA ILE A 9 -17.75 8.23 14.89
C ILE A 9 -17.39 6.74 14.78
N PHE A 10 -17.83 6.11 13.71
CA PHE A 10 -17.31 4.82 13.30
C PHE A 10 -15.81 5.00 13.04
N LEU A 11 -15.00 4.61 14.02
CA LEU A 11 -13.57 4.38 13.82
C LEU A 11 -13.47 3.23 12.80
N GLN A 12 -13.34 3.57 11.52
CA GLN A 12 -13.06 2.56 10.50
C GLN A 12 -11.69 1.95 10.82
N PRO A 13 -11.54 0.62 10.73
CA PRO A 13 -10.27 -0.02 11.02
C PRO A 13 -9.19 0.59 10.11
N MET A 14 -8.14 1.13 10.74
CA MET A 14 -6.94 1.57 10.03
C MET A 14 -6.49 0.42 9.14
N THR A 15 -6.51 0.62 7.84
CA THR A 15 -6.14 -0.41 6.87
C THR A 15 -4.71 -0.84 7.13
N GLN A 16 -4.57 -2.07 7.55
CA GLN A 16 -3.31 -2.69 7.96
C GLN A 16 -2.42 -2.90 6.74
N ALA A 17 -1.11 -2.70 6.90
CA ALA A 17 -0.17 -2.97 5.83
C ALA A 17 -0.23 -4.44 5.40
N THR A 18 -0.20 -4.67 4.09
CA THR A 18 -0.29 -5.99 3.47
C THR A 18 1.11 -6.56 3.23
N LEU A 19 1.38 -7.74 3.75
CA LEU A 19 2.66 -8.41 3.66
C LEU A 19 2.55 -9.66 2.80
N LEU A 20 3.53 -9.88 1.91
CA LEU A 20 3.77 -11.18 1.28
C LEU A 20 4.87 -11.89 2.06
N VAL A 21 4.54 -12.97 2.74
CA VAL A 21 5.51 -13.74 3.53
C VAL A 21 5.83 -15.05 2.81
N ILE A 22 7.10 -15.24 2.49
CA ILE A 22 7.64 -16.48 1.91
C ILE A 22 8.28 -17.27 3.05
N GLU A 23 7.59 -18.26 3.57
CA GLU A 23 7.99 -19.05 4.74
C GLU A 23 7.82 -20.54 4.46
N GLY A 24 8.88 -21.31 4.67
CA GLY A 24 8.86 -22.75 4.51
C GLY A 24 8.24 -23.46 5.72
N LYS A 25 7.96 -24.76 5.55
CA LYS A 25 7.50 -25.62 6.63
C LYS A 25 8.72 -26.28 7.30
N ARG A 26 9.14 -25.77 8.45
CA ARG A 26 10.21 -26.33 9.26
C ARG A 26 9.74 -26.42 10.72
N ALA A 27 9.78 -27.64 11.31
CA ALA A 27 9.17 -27.91 12.62
C ALA A 27 9.75 -27.04 13.76
N ASP A 28 11.06 -26.77 13.71
CA ASP A 28 11.78 -26.04 14.77
C ASP A 28 11.97 -24.55 14.46
N HIS A 29 11.15 -24.02 13.56
CA HIS A 29 11.29 -22.63 13.11
C HIS A 29 10.09 -21.78 13.56
N PRO A 30 10.30 -20.53 14.00
CA PRO A 30 9.19 -19.64 14.37
C PRO A 30 8.25 -19.38 13.18
N ALA A 31 6.95 -19.48 13.39
CA ALA A 31 5.94 -19.12 12.38
C ALA A 31 5.74 -17.60 12.36
N PHE A 32 6.52 -16.90 11.55
CA PHE A 32 6.47 -15.43 11.47
C PHE A 32 5.17 -14.92 10.87
N ALA A 33 4.62 -15.60 9.87
CA ALA A 33 3.34 -15.21 9.26
C ALA A 33 2.21 -15.15 10.30
N ALA A 34 2.08 -16.19 11.16
CA ALA A 34 1.08 -16.20 12.21
C ALA A 34 1.31 -15.10 13.28
N ALA A 35 2.58 -14.86 13.62
CA ALA A 35 2.95 -13.82 14.58
C ALA A 35 2.67 -12.40 14.03
N LEU A 36 2.92 -12.14 12.74
CA LEU A 36 2.65 -10.87 12.08
C LEU A 36 1.14 -10.60 11.97
N ARG A 37 0.32 -11.62 11.67
CA ARG A 37 -1.16 -11.48 11.71
C ARG A 37 -1.65 -11.06 13.08
N ARG A 38 -1.12 -11.65 14.16
CA ARG A 38 -1.46 -11.25 15.56
C ARG A 38 -1.02 -9.81 15.89
N LYS A 39 -0.03 -9.27 15.18
CA LYS A 39 0.42 -7.88 15.30
C LYS A 39 -0.35 -6.91 14.41
N GLY A 40 -1.35 -7.43 13.69
CA GLY A 40 -2.28 -6.59 12.95
C GLY A 40 -1.92 -6.39 11.47
N PHE A 41 -0.99 -7.14 10.91
CA PHE A 41 -0.72 -7.11 9.47
C PHE A 41 -1.67 -8.02 8.69
N GLU A 42 -2.06 -7.60 7.51
CA GLU A 42 -2.66 -8.50 6.53
C GLU A 42 -1.55 -9.32 5.88
N VAL A 43 -1.60 -10.64 6.01
CA VAL A 43 -0.49 -11.52 5.59
C VAL A 43 -0.96 -12.55 4.58
N GLU A 44 -0.46 -12.44 3.35
CA GLU A 44 -0.49 -13.50 2.36
C GLU A 44 0.74 -14.38 2.55
N LEU A 45 0.51 -15.66 2.85
CA LEU A 45 1.58 -16.64 3.08
C LEU A 45 1.76 -17.54 1.87
N VAL A 46 3.00 -17.64 1.40
CA VAL A 46 3.42 -18.59 0.35
C VAL A 46 4.64 -19.39 0.81
N THR A 47 4.82 -20.59 0.26
CA THR A 47 5.88 -21.51 0.70
C THR A 47 7.09 -21.55 -0.23
N SER A 48 7.06 -20.81 -1.33
CA SER A 48 8.17 -20.77 -2.30
C SER A 48 8.23 -19.44 -3.05
N GLY A 49 9.40 -19.15 -3.63
CA GLY A 49 9.59 -18.00 -4.51
C GLY A 49 8.69 -18.05 -5.74
N SER A 50 8.47 -19.22 -6.34
CA SER A 50 7.59 -19.36 -7.51
C SER A 50 6.14 -18.98 -7.20
N GLN A 51 5.62 -19.36 -6.03
CA GLN A 51 4.29 -18.93 -5.59
C GLN A 51 4.24 -17.42 -5.34
N ALA A 52 5.30 -16.83 -4.78
CA ALA A 52 5.38 -15.40 -4.59
C ALA A 52 5.31 -14.65 -5.93
N PHE A 53 6.04 -15.11 -6.94
CA PHE A 53 5.99 -14.53 -8.29
C PHE A 53 4.60 -14.61 -8.90
N ALA A 54 3.94 -15.76 -8.82
CA ALA A 54 2.58 -15.93 -9.34
C ALA A 54 1.58 -14.98 -8.65
N ARG A 55 1.75 -14.69 -7.37
CA ARG A 55 0.92 -13.71 -6.66
C ARG A 55 1.18 -12.27 -7.11
N LEU A 56 2.46 -11.90 -7.30
CA LEU A 56 2.86 -10.56 -7.76
C LEU A 56 2.50 -10.31 -9.24
N GLU A 57 2.50 -11.32 -10.08
CA GLU A 57 2.02 -11.24 -11.48
C GLU A 57 0.50 -11.07 -11.55
N GLY A 58 -0.22 -11.47 -10.51
CA GLY A 58 -1.64 -11.21 -10.33
C GLY A 58 -1.91 -9.75 -9.92
N LYS A 59 -3.08 -9.52 -9.31
CA LYS A 59 -3.46 -8.18 -8.80
C LYS A 59 -3.02 -7.93 -7.35
N PHE A 60 -2.17 -8.79 -6.80
CA PHE A 60 -1.74 -8.66 -5.41
C PHE A 60 -0.55 -7.72 -5.31
N ASP A 61 -0.71 -6.60 -4.60
CA ASP A 61 0.30 -5.55 -4.42
C ASP A 61 0.63 -5.38 -2.92
N PRO A 62 1.59 -6.18 -2.38
CA PRO A 62 1.99 -6.08 -0.99
C PRO A 62 2.83 -4.82 -0.72
N ASP A 63 2.78 -4.32 0.50
CA ASP A 63 3.62 -3.20 0.95
C ASP A 63 5.06 -3.62 1.23
N VAL A 64 5.26 -4.86 1.72
CA VAL A 64 6.58 -5.45 2.01
C VAL A 64 6.57 -6.94 1.71
N VAL A 65 7.64 -7.45 1.14
CA VAL A 65 7.90 -8.89 1.04
C VAL A 65 8.85 -9.31 2.17
N VAL A 66 8.45 -10.31 2.93
CA VAL A 66 9.30 -10.96 3.94
C VAL A 66 9.74 -12.31 3.42
N VAL A 67 11.05 -12.49 3.21
CA VAL A 67 11.66 -13.75 2.76
C VAL A 67 12.31 -14.42 3.95
N ASP A 68 11.72 -15.48 4.46
CA ASP A 68 12.29 -16.26 5.54
C ASP A 68 13.20 -17.36 5.01
N ALA A 69 14.43 -16.97 4.67
CA ALA A 69 15.42 -17.90 4.14
C ALA A 69 15.84 -18.99 5.13
N ALA A 70 15.71 -18.72 6.43
CA ALA A 70 16.02 -19.68 7.48
C ALA A 70 15.05 -20.89 7.50
N SER A 71 13.80 -20.67 7.03
CA SER A 71 12.80 -21.75 6.91
C SER A 71 12.79 -22.44 5.55
N LEU A 72 13.39 -21.81 4.53
CA LEU A 72 13.37 -22.30 3.15
C LEU A 72 14.53 -23.26 2.87
N ARG A 73 14.31 -24.23 1.96
CA ARG A 73 15.37 -25.10 1.42
C ARG A 73 16.16 -24.44 0.27
N THR A 74 15.66 -23.34 -0.27
CA THR A 74 16.26 -22.60 -1.38
C THR A 74 16.95 -21.34 -0.90
N SER A 75 17.91 -20.83 -1.68
CA SER A 75 18.63 -19.61 -1.32
C SER A 75 17.70 -18.40 -1.31
N GLY A 76 17.42 -17.86 -0.11
CA GLY A 76 16.65 -16.63 0.05
C GLY A 76 17.25 -15.43 -0.68
N LYS A 77 18.58 -15.38 -0.84
CA LYS A 77 19.27 -14.32 -1.61
C LYS A 77 18.89 -14.35 -3.09
N ARG A 78 18.77 -15.56 -3.68
CA ARG A 78 18.30 -15.70 -5.08
C ARG A 78 16.85 -15.24 -5.22
N ILE A 79 15.99 -15.60 -4.26
CA ILE A 79 14.59 -15.12 -4.27
C ILE A 79 14.55 -13.59 -4.22
N CYS A 80 15.33 -12.95 -3.33
CA CYS A 80 15.41 -11.49 -3.26
C CYS A 80 15.92 -10.85 -4.56
N GLN A 81 16.91 -11.46 -5.21
CA GLN A 81 17.43 -10.99 -6.48
C GLN A 81 16.35 -11.04 -7.57
N SER A 82 15.71 -12.18 -7.74
CA SER A 82 14.66 -12.35 -8.75
C SER A 82 13.43 -11.46 -8.46
N LEU A 83 13.09 -11.23 -7.19
CA LEU A 83 12.07 -10.25 -6.80
C LEU A 83 12.46 -8.85 -7.24
N ARG A 84 13.70 -8.42 -7.00
CA ARG A 84 14.19 -7.11 -7.37
C ARG A 84 14.21 -6.86 -8.88
N GLU A 85 14.51 -7.88 -9.66
CA GLU A 85 14.49 -7.81 -11.12
C GLU A 85 13.08 -7.58 -11.69
N LYS A 86 12.04 -8.08 -10.98
CA LYS A 86 10.64 -7.92 -11.39
C LYS A 86 9.94 -6.70 -10.75
N THR A 87 10.42 -6.25 -9.58
CA THR A 87 9.75 -5.22 -8.77
C THR A 87 10.78 -4.21 -8.26
N GLU A 88 11.00 -3.12 -9.00
CA GLU A 88 12.07 -2.15 -8.69
C GLU A 88 11.98 -1.55 -7.28
N ASN A 89 10.76 -1.21 -6.82
CA ASN A 89 10.54 -0.42 -5.61
C ASN A 89 9.89 -1.19 -4.44
N LEU A 90 9.57 -2.48 -4.61
CA LEU A 90 8.94 -3.25 -3.56
C LEU A 90 9.95 -3.54 -2.43
N PRO A 91 9.67 -3.11 -1.19
CA PRO A 91 10.57 -3.37 -0.07
C PRO A 91 10.67 -4.86 0.25
N ILE A 92 11.89 -5.35 0.44
CA ILE A 92 12.19 -6.75 0.73
C ILE A 92 12.93 -6.84 2.06
N LEU A 93 12.41 -7.63 3.00
CA LEU A 93 13.07 -8.00 4.25
C LEU A 93 13.49 -9.48 4.17
N LEU A 94 14.77 -9.73 4.43
CA LEU A 94 15.35 -11.08 4.40
C LEU A 94 15.66 -11.58 5.83
N ILE A 95 15.15 -12.73 6.20
CA ILE A 95 15.47 -13.42 7.46
C ILE A 95 16.50 -14.51 7.17
N LEU A 96 17.57 -14.53 7.94
CA LEU A 96 18.71 -15.45 7.79
C LEU A 96 18.86 -16.36 9.01
N ASP A 97 19.49 -17.50 8.82
CA ASP A 97 19.91 -18.38 9.90
C ASP A 97 20.84 -17.70 10.91
N PRO A 98 20.92 -18.23 12.15
CA PRO A 98 21.86 -17.72 13.14
C PRO A 98 23.30 -17.69 12.63
N GLY A 99 23.99 -16.57 12.85
CA GLY A 99 25.40 -16.42 12.44
C GLY A 99 25.63 -16.12 10.96
N GLN A 100 24.61 -16.22 10.09
CA GLN A 100 24.76 -15.82 8.69
C GLN A 100 24.82 -14.31 8.56
N LYS A 101 25.83 -13.82 7.82
CA LYS A 101 25.93 -12.39 7.43
C LYS A 101 25.20 -12.18 6.12
N ALA A 102 24.50 -11.06 6.04
CA ALA A 102 23.72 -10.69 4.84
C ALA A 102 24.61 -10.62 3.58
N GLY A 103 25.84 -10.08 3.70
CA GLY A 103 26.71 -9.80 2.57
C GLY A 103 26.00 -8.92 1.53
N LYS A 104 26.41 -9.00 0.26
CA LYS A 104 25.65 -8.39 -0.85
C LYS A 104 24.33 -9.12 -1.03
N THR A 105 23.20 -8.41 -0.87
CA THR A 105 21.86 -8.91 -1.10
C THR A 105 21.00 -7.81 -1.74
N SER A 106 20.02 -8.21 -2.52
CA SER A 106 19.02 -7.30 -3.11
C SER A 106 17.87 -6.97 -2.15
N ALA A 107 17.91 -7.47 -0.91
CA ALA A 107 16.97 -7.09 0.13
C ALA A 107 17.31 -5.70 0.71
N ASN A 108 16.27 -4.93 1.08
CA ASN A 108 16.43 -3.62 1.72
C ASN A 108 16.95 -3.77 3.16
N VAL A 109 16.48 -4.81 3.86
CA VAL A 109 16.88 -5.12 5.24
C VAL A 109 17.12 -6.62 5.37
N ALA A 110 18.16 -7.00 6.11
CA ALA A 110 18.38 -8.39 6.50
C ALA A 110 18.46 -8.51 8.03
N LEU A 111 17.82 -9.54 8.58
CA LEU A 111 17.83 -9.90 9.99
C LEU A 111 18.33 -11.33 10.17
N SER A 112 19.32 -11.54 11.01
CA SER A 112 19.77 -12.89 11.39
C SER A 112 19.13 -13.31 12.71
N LEU A 113 18.66 -14.55 12.76
CA LEU A 113 18.16 -15.17 13.99
C LEU A 113 19.27 -15.30 15.06
N PRO A 114 18.94 -15.28 16.37
CA PRO A 114 17.61 -15.09 16.93
C PRO A 114 17.25 -13.58 17.04
N PHE A 115 15.97 -13.27 16.95
CA PHE A 115 15.42 -11.93 17.23
C PHE A 115 13.98 -12.02 17.76
N THR A 116 13.51 -10.95 18.38
CA THR A 116 12.13 -10.87 18.88
C THR A 116 11.18 -10.47 17.74
N ILE A 117 9.92 -10.91 17.83
CA ILE A 117 8.88 -10.46 16.88
C ILE A 117 8.76 -8.94 16.83
N GLN A 118 8.98 -8.24 17.95
CA GLN A 118 8.93 -6.78 17.98
C GLN A 118 10.04 -6.16 17.11
N LYS A 119 11.24 -6.74 17.09
CA LYS A 119 12.33 -6.29 16.22
C LYS A 119 11.95 -6.46 14.73
N LEU A 120 11.31 -7.58 14.37
CA LEU A 120 10.81 -7.80 13.02
C LEU A 120 9.76 -6.76 12.63
N VAL A 121 8.77 -6.54 13.49
CA VAL A 121 7.70 -5.53 13.31
C VAL A 121 8.30 -4.14 13.12
N ASN A 122 9.23 -3.72 13.96
CA ASN A 122 9.88 -2.40 13.82
C ASN A 122 10.63 -2.26 12.48
N ARG A 123 11.28 -3.34 12.01
CA ARG A 123 11.96 -3.31 10.71
C ARG A 123 10.99 -3.26 9.54
N ILE A 124 9.83 -3.93 9.64
CA ILE A 124 8.77 -3.83 8.66
C ILE A 124 8.24 -2.39 8.61
N HIS A 125 7.95 -1.78 9.76
CA HIS A 125 7.49 -0.38 9.80
C HIS A 125 8.46 0.59 9.14
N HIS A 126 9.77 0.42 9.32
CA HIS A 126 10.78 1.24 8.63
C HIS A 126 10.85 1.02 7.10
N LEU A 127 10.31 -0.08 6.61
CA LEU A 127 10.24 -0.38 5.18
C LEU A 127 8.93 0.09 4.54
N LEU A 128 7.91 0.31 5.36
CA LEU A 128 6.64 0.84 4.87
C LEU A 128 6.84 2.28 4.40
N PRO A 129 6.24 2.67 3.27
CA PRO A 129 6.28 4.05 2.82
C PRO A 129 5.52 4.95 3.81
N GLY A 130 6.25 5.88 4.41
CA GLY A 130 5.70 6.81 5.40
C GLY A 130 5.48 6.20 6.80
N ASP A 131 5.43 7.05 7.82
CA ASP A 131 4.94 6.63 9.14
C ASP A 131 3.49 6.14 8.98
N VAL A 132 3.17 4.94 9.50
CA VAL A 132 1.83 4.31 9.42
C VAL A 132 0.70 5.26 9.89
N LYS A 133 1.05 6.28 10.67
CA LYS A 133 0.14 7.34 11.13
C LYS A 133 -0.34 8.28 10.02
N ASN A 134 0.41 8.42 8.91
CA ASN A 134 0.12 9.38 7.84
C ASN A 134 -0.09 8.71 6.47
N SER A 135 -0.28 7.38 6.41
CA SER A 135 -0.59 6.67 5.17
C SER A 135 -2.05 6.25 5.12
N ILE A 136 -2.68 6.46 3.97
CA ILE A 136 -4.07 6.04 3.71
C ILE A 136 -4.02 4.87 2.74
N HIS A 137 -4.60 3.74 3.15
CA HIS A 137 -4.71 2.54 2.32
C HIS A 137 -6.17 2.32 1.93
N ALA A 138 -6.45 2.14 0.65
CA ALA A 138 -7.78 1.84 0.16
C ALA A 138 -7.67 0.97 -1.11
N GLY A 139 -8.04 -0.29 -1.00
CA GLY A 139 -7.89 -1.25 -2.09
C GLY A 139 -6.43 -1.33 -2.58
N LEU A 140 -6.20 -0.96 -3.85
CA LEU A 140 -4.86 -0.93 -4.46
C LEU A 140 -4.11 0.39 -4.22
N ILE A 141 -4.76 1.41 -3.67
CA ILE A 141 -4.17 2.73 -3.45
C ILE A 141 -3.47 2.77 -2.09
N ARG A 142 -2.21 3.17 -2.10
CA ARG A 142 -1.38 3.46 -0.94
C ARG A 142 -0.94 4.92 -1.02
N LEU A 143 -1.54 5.80 -0.22
CA LEU A 143 -1.25 7.23 -0.21
C LEU A 143 -0.39 7.57 1.01
N ASP A 144 0.82 8.05 0.76
CA ASP A 144 1.71 8.63 1.78
C ASP A 144 1.48 10.14 1.79
N VAL A 145 0.81 10.61 2.84
CA VAL A 145 0.41 12.03 2.95
C VAL A 145 1.60 12.92 3.23
N GLU A 146 2.59 12.43 3.99
CA GLU A 146 3.76 13.22 4.40
C GLU A 146 4.71 13.45 3.22
N ASN A 147 5.00 12.38 2.45
CA ASN A 147 5.91 12.44 1.32
C ASN A 147 5.23 12.83 0.00
N HIS A 148 3.92 13.07 0.01
CA HIS A 148 3.11 13.37 -1.17
C HIS A 148 3.28 12.33 -2.28
N THR A 149 3.27 11.05 -1.93
CA THR A 149 3.41 9.96 -2.90
C THR A 149 2.22 9.01 -2.86
N VAL A 150 1.82 8.51 -4.03
CA VAL A 150 0.83 7.45 -4.16
C VAL A 150 1.47 6.24 -4.82
N ARG A 151 1.17 5.05 -4.29
CA ARG A 151 1.52 3.78 -4.91
C ARG A 151 0.24 3.05 -5.29
N CYS A 152 0.16 2.60 -6.55
CA CYS A 152 -0.96 1.83 -7.07
C CYS A 152 -0.47 0.92 -8.20
N PHE A 153 -0.95 -0.32 -8.28
CA PHE A 153 -0.49 -1.33 -9.26
C PHE A 153 1.05 -1.47 -9.32
N GLY A 154 1.74 -1.42 -8.16
CA GLY A 154 3.20 -1.48 -8.08
C GLY A 154 3.94 -0.23 -8.56
N LYS A 155 3.25 0.75 -9.16
CA LYS A 155 3.81 2.02 -9.61
C LYS A 155 3.73 3.06 -8.50
N GLN A 156 4.84 3.76 -8.24
CA GLN A 156 4.87 4.91 -7.33
C GLN A 156 4.91 6.22 -8.12
N SER A 157 4.10 7.18 -7.72
CA SER A 157 4.01 8.49 -8.35
C SER A 157 4.01 9.59 -7.28
N ARG A 158 4.70 10.71 -7.55
CA ARG A 158 4.65 11.89 -6.69
C ARG A 158 3.45 12.75 -7.07
N LEU A 159 2.73 13.22 -6.06
CA LEU A 159 1.57 14.09 -6.24
C LEU A 159 1.91 15.54 -5.92
N THR A 160 1.32 16.47 -6.69
CA THR A 160 1.30 17.87 -6.29
C THR A 160 0.33 18.07 -5.11
N PRO A 161 0.43 19.17 -4.33
CA PRO A 161 -0.49 19.41 -3.23
C PRO A 161 -1.97 19.37 -3.65
N ARG A 162 -2.31 19.86 -4.84
CA ARG A 162 -3.69 19.83 -5.37
C ARG A 162 -4.14 18.40 -5.72
N LEU A 163 -3.27 17.57 -6.31
CA LEU A 163 -3.58 16.17 -6.58
C LEU A 163 -3.71 15.36 -5.29
N MET A 164 -2.91 15.70 -4.26
CA MET A 164 -3.01 15.10 -2.94
C MET A 164 -4.37 15.41 -2.30
N SER A 165 -4.78 16.69 -2.27
CA SER A 165 -6.09 17.09 -1.75
C SER A 165 -7.23 16.42 -2.51
N LEU A 166 -7.15 16.38 -3.85
CA LEU A 166 -8.15 15.71 -4.70
C LEU A 166 -8.26 14.22 -4.36
N LEU A 167 -7.13 13.50 -4.28
CA LEU A 167 -7.15 12.07 -3.97
C LEU A 167 -7.65 11.81 -2.56
N LYS A 168 -7.26 12.64 -1.58
CA LYS A 168 -7.71 12.49 -0.19
C LYS A 168 -9.23 12.63 -0.07
N ILE A 169 -9.82 13.68 -0.66
CA ILE A 169 -11.28 13.88 -0.65
C ILE A 169 -12.00 12.70 -1.30
N LEU A 170 -11.48 12.19 -2.43
CA LEU A 170 -12.05 11.03 -3.11
C LEU A 170 -11.93 9.74 -2.28
N LEU A 171 -10.85 9.57 -1.52
CA LEU A 171 -10.66 8.44 -0.60
C LEU A 171 -11.57 8.50 0.62
N ASP A 172 -11.82 9.71 1.14
CA ASP A 172 -12.74 9.91 2.27
C ASP A 172 -14.20 9.59 1.87
N HIS A 173 -14.54 9.75 0.58
CA HIS A 173 -15.87 9.48 0.00
C HIS A 173 -15.85 8.32 -1.01
N ARG A 174 -15.02 7.30 -0.77
CA ARG A 174 -14.89 6.16 -1.69
C ARG A 174 -16.22 5.43 -1.91
N GLY A 175 -16.51 5.10 -3.17
CA GLY A 175 -17.76 4.49 -3.58
C GLY A 175 -18.93 5.48 -3.76
N GLU A 176 -18.78 6.72 -3.31
CA GLU A 176 -19.78 7.79 -3.46
C GLU A 176 -19.47 8.68 -4.66
N VAL A 177 -20.52 9.25 -5.26
CA VAL A 177 -20.39 10.24 -6.34
C VAL A 177 -20.28 11.63 -5.71
N ILE A 178 -19.15 12.30 -5.95
CA ILE A 178 -18.98 13.69 -5.53
C ILE A 178 -19.28 14.60 -6.72
N GLU A 179 -20.17 15.57 -6.53
CA GLU A 179 -20.51 16.55 -7.54
C GLU A 179 -19.30 17.42 -7.94
N ARG A 180 -19.23 17.79 -9.22
CA ARG A 180 -18.10 18.59 -9.76
C ARG A 180 -17.84 19.88 -8.99
N LYS A 181 -18.90 20.66 -8.73
CA LYS A 181 -18.80 21.94 -8.02
C LYS A 181 -18.32 21.75 -6.59
N SER A 182 -18.88 20.75 -5.89
CA SER A 182 -18.48 20.40 -4.53
C SER A 182 -17.02 19.94 -4.46
N LEU A 183 -16.60 19.05 -5.37
CA LEU A 183 -15.21 18.57 -5.42
C LEU A 183 -14.23 19.69 -5.75
N PHE A 184 -14.60 20.58 -6.69
CA PHE A 184 -13.79 21.74 -7.04
C PHE A 184 -13.64 22.69 -5.85
N SER A 185 -14.76 23.09 -5.21
CA SER A 185 -14.76 23.96 -4.04
C SER A 185 -13.85 23.43 -2.92
N GLN A 186 -13.95 22.15 -2.60
CA GLN A 186 -13.14 21.53 -1.56
C GLN A 186 -11.64 21.47 -1.91
N VAL A 187 -11.29 21.12 -3.16
CA VAL A 187 -9.88 21.00 -3.59
C VAL A 187 -9.21 22.36 -3.72
N TRP A 188 -9.93 23.39 -4.21
CA TRP A 188 -9.37 24.74 -4.41
C TRP A 188 -9.64 25.69 -3.25
N GLU A 189 -10.42 25.23 -2.25
CA GLU A 189 -10.81 26.07 -1.09
C GLU A 189 -11.45 27.39 -1.51
N THR A 190 -12.43 27.31 -2.44
CA THR A 190 -13.07 28.47 -3.04
C THR A 190 -14.56 28.26 -3.20
N ASP A 191 -15.33 29.33 -3.03
CA ASP A 191 -16.77 29.33 -3.31
C ASP A 191 -17.08 29.62 -4.80
N TYR A 192 -16.08 30.07 -5.57
CA TYR A 192 -16.23 30.31 -7.01
C TYR A 192 -16.15 29.00 -7.79
N THR A 193 -17.29 28.56 -8.32
CA THR A 193 -17.45 27.27 -9.01
C THR A 193 -18.04 27.38 -10.43
N ASP A 194 -17.97 28.55 -11.04
CA ASP A 194 -18.54 28.77 -12.38
C ASP A 194 -17.69 28.11 -13.47
N ASP A 195 -16.36 28.00 -13.27
CA ASP A 195 -15.47 27.32 -14.18
C ASP A 195 -14.69 26.20 -13.48
N THR A 196 -15.16 24.97 -13.67
CA THR A 196 -14.55 23.77 -13.10
C THR A 196 -13.69 22.99 -14.10
N ARG A 197 -13.31 23.55 -15.26
CA ARG A 197 -12.51 22.84 -16.30
C ARG A 197 -11.14 22.42 -15.80
N THR A 198 -10.54 23.20 -14.91
CA THR A 198 -9.26 22.85 -14.26
C THR A 198 -9.34 21.52 -13.50
N LEU A 199 -10.51 21.14 -12.97
CA LEU A 199 -10.70 19.86 -12.31
C LEU A 199 -10.49 18.68 -13.26
N ASP A 200 -10.94 18.77 -14.52
CA ASP A 200 -10.79 17.69 -15.51
C ASP A 200 -9.30 17.39 -15.79
N VAL A 201 -8.48 18.43 -15.85
CA VAL A 201 -7.04 18.31 -16.03
C VAL A 201 -6.41 17.57 -14.83
N HIS A 202 -6.79 17.96 -13.62
CA HIS A 202 -6.29 17.32 -12.40
C HIS A 202 -6.78 15.87 -12.27
N VAL A 203 -8.02 15.57 -12.62
CA VAL A 203 -8.55 14.21 -12.71
C VAL A 203 -7.75 13.39 -13.73
N SER A 204 -7.43 13.96 -14.89
CA SER A 204 -6.59 13.29 -15.88
C SER A 204 -5.20 12.98 -15.33
N TRP A 205 -4.53 13.94 -14.69
CA TRP A 205 -3.22 13.72 -14.07
C TRP A 205 -3.28 12.69 -12.92
N LEU A 206 -4.34 12.74 -12.11
CA LEU A 206 -4.54 11.77 -11.04
C LEU A 206 -4.72 10.34 -11.61
N ARG A 207 -5.48 10.18 -12.70
CA ARG A 207 -5.59 8.89 -13.40
C ARG A 207 -4.24 8.36 -13.86
N HIS A 208 -3.37 9.22 -14.39
CA HIS A 208 -2.01 8.81 -14.76
C HIS A 208 -1.19 8.32 -13.57
N ALA A 209 -1.50 8.77 -12.35
CA ALA A 209 -0.81 8.35 -11.14
C ALA A 209 -1.36 7.03 -10.55
N ILE A 210 -2.69 6.79 -10.64
CA ILE A 210 -3.35 5.69 -9.91
C ILE A 210 -3.96 4.59 -10.79
N GLU A 211 -4.12 4.79 -12.10
CA GLU A 211 -4.72 3.81 -12.99
C GLU A 211 -3.65 2.98 -13.72
N ALA A 212 -3.98 1.73 -14.02
CA ALA A 212 -3.19 0.90 -14.93
C ALA A 212 -3.29 1.40 -16.38
N ASP A 213 -4.48 1.83 -16.81
CA ASP A 213 -4.76 2.49 -18.09
C ASP A 213 -5.58 3.77 -17.85
N PRO A 214 -4.94 4.95 -17.91
CA PRO A 214 -5.63 6.23 -17.69
C PRO A 214 -6.75 6.54 -18.68
N LYS A 215 -6.71 5.94 -19.89
CA LYS A 215 -7.75 6.13 -20.92
C LYS A 215 -8.99 5.30 -20.63
N ASN A 216 -8.84 4.15 -19.96
CA ASN A 216 -9.91 3.25 -19.53
C ASN A 216 -9.93 3.14 -17.99
N PRO A 217 -10.26 4.20 -17.25
CA PRO A 217 -10.12 4.25 -15.80
C PRO A 217 -11.08 3.27 -15.11
N LYS A 218 -10.55 2.48 -14.18
CA LYS A 218 -11.32 1.51 -13.39
C LYS A 218 -11.56 2.00 -11.96
N LEU A 219 -10.64 2.79 -11.42
CA LEU A 219 -10.71 3.32 -10.06
C LEU A 219 -11.42 4.67 -10.05
N LEU A 220 -10.92 5.66 -10.78
CA LEU A 220 -11.48 7.02 -10.79
C LEU A 220 -12.43 7.22 -11.98
N LYS A 221 -13.72 6.99 -11.74
CA LYS A 221 -14.76 7.05 -12.77
C LYS A 221 -15.37 8.44 -12.91
N THR A 222 -15.74 8.78 -14.13
CA THR A 222 -16.58 9.95 -14.41
C THR A 222 -18.05 9.53 -14.43
N VAL A 223 -18.87 10.16 -13.60
CA VAL A 223 -20.33 10.06 -13.67
C VAL A 223 -20.83 11.24 -14.49
N ARG A 224 -21.22 10.95 -15.75
CA ARG A 224 -21.59 12.00 -16.73
C ARG A 224 -22.69 12.93 -16.19
N GLY A 225 -22.49 14.23 -16.32
CA GLY A 225 -23.44 15.25 -15.87
C GLY A 225 -23.46 15.46 -14.36
N VAL A 226 -22.77 14.66 -13.54
CA VAL A 226 -22.78 14.73 -12.07
C VAL A 226 -21.39 15.07 -11.51
N GLY A 227 -20.42 14.18 -11.67
CA GLY A 227 -19.12 14.36 -11.03
C GLY A 227 -18.21 13.15 -11.15
N TYR A 228 -17.52 12.82 -10.07
CA TYR A 228 -16.53 11.74 -10.02
C TYR A 228 -16.78 10.80 -8.86
N ARG A 229 -16.36 9.54 -9.03
CA ARG A 229 -16.42 8.49 -8.01
C ARG A 229 -15.14 7.68 -8.02
N LEU A 230 -14.60 7.40 -6.82
CA LEU A 230 -13.46 6.51 -6.65
C LEU A 230 -13.94 5.14 -6.18
N ASP A 231 -13.72 4.11 -6.99
CA ASP A 231 -14.09 2.71 -6.73
C ASP A 231 -12.82 1.94 -6.31
N VAL A 232 -12.66 1.68 -4.99
CA VAL A 232 -11.49 0.99 -4.40
C VAL A 232 -11.89 -0.03 -3.36
#